data_aefea9b94bd989b0e263241a55cc5d31
#
_entry.id   aefea9b94bd989b0e263241a55cc5d31
#
_cell.length_a   1.000
_cell.length_b   1.000
_cell.length_c   1.000
_cell.angle_alpha   90.00
_cell.angle_beta   90.00
_cell.angle_gamma   90.00
#
_symmetry.space_group_name_H-M   'P 1'
#
loop_
_entity.id
_entity.type
_entity.pdbx_description
1 polymer ?
#
loop_
_entity_poly.entity_id
_entity_poly.type
_entity_poly.pdbx_seq_one_letter_code
_entity_poly.pdbx_strand_id
1 'polypeptide(L)'
;MAENYESFDLSCTKIYVSDDHRFGTDAFLLADFADPAPHHRVCDLCTGCGIVPLIMCRNISKKPPKEIYGIEIMPEAVELFRKSVAENDLSDRVKPVLCDLKDPEDVPREYFDIVTVNPPYWKKGSGEERLSEAQAAARHEILCNID
;
A
#
# COMPACT_ATOMS: atom_id res chain seq x y z
N MET A 1 -11.08 -1.97 -22.86
CA MET A 1 -9.92 -1.05 -22.75
C MET A 1 -8.76 -1.85 -22.17
N ALA A 2 -7.60 -1.77 -22.79
CA ALA A 2 -6.43 -2.41 -22.22
C ALA A 2 -6.12 -1.71 -20.89
N GLU A 3 -6.16 -2.46 -19.81
CA GLU A 3 -5.72 -1.97 -18.50
C GLU A 3 -4.22 -1.66 -18.62
N ASN A 4 -3.86 -0.41 -18.45
CA ASN A 4 -2.48 0.07 -18.59
C ASN A 4 -1.74 -0.19 -17.27
N TYR A 5 -1.38 -1.46 -17.02
CA TYR A 5 -0.61 -1.85 -15.85
C TYR A 5 0.62 -2.65 -16.26
N GLU A 6 1.65 -2.54 -15.44
CA GLU A 6 2.88 -3.30 -15.54
C GLU A 6 3.03 -4.23 -14.34
N SER A 7 3.81 -5.29 -14.48
CA SER A 7 4.19 -6.13 -13.36
C SER A 7 5.69 -6.12 -13.14
N PHE A 8 6.10 -6.04 -11.89
CA PHE A 8 7.50 -6.17 -11.47
C PHE A 8 7.68 -7.40 -10.60
N ASP A 9 8.81 -8.07 -10.78
CA ASP A 9 9.23 -9.17 -9.94
C ASP A 9 10.19 -8.66 -8.86
N LEU A 10 9.78 -8.78 -7.60
CA LEU A 10 10.52 -8.33 -6.43
C LEU A 10 11.17 -9.53 -5.70
N SER A 11 11.93 -10.35 -6.41
CA SER A 11 12.53 -11.54 -5.83
C SER A 11 11.48 -12.43 -5.15
N CYS A 12 10.84 -13.30 -5.91
CA CYS A 12 9.74 -14.19 -5.50
C CYS A 12 8.38 -13.54 -5.14
N THR A 13 8.22 -12.25 -5.39
CA THR A 13 6.93 -11.56 -5.19
C THR A 13 6.65 -10.66 -6.38
N LYS A 14 5.51 -10.87 -7.03
CA LYS A 14 5.07 -10.04 -8.16
C LYS A 14 4.18 -8.90 -7.67
N ILE A 15 4.45 -7.68 -8.13
CA ILE A 15 3.61 -6.51 -7.89
C ILE A 15 3.08 -5.93 -9.20
N TYR A 16 1.82 -5.53 -9.19
CA TYR A 16 1.18 -4.81 -10.30
C TYR A 16 1.15 -3.31 -10.00
N VAL A 17 1.53 -2.52 -10.97
CA VAL A 17 1.57 -1.05 -10.89
C VAL A 17 0.98 -0.44 -12.15
N SER A 18 0.65 0.84 -12.12
CA SER A 18 0.32 1.65 -13.30
C SER A 18 1.19 2.90 -13.32
N ASP A 19 1.07 3.72 -14.37
CA ASP A 19 1.80 4.99 -14.44
C ASP A 19 1.45 5.94 -13.29
N ASP A 20 0.21 5.88 -12.81
CA ASP A 20 -0.29 6.72 -11.72
C ASP A 20 0.01 6.13 -10.32
N HIS A 21 0.17 4.81 -10.22
CA HIS A 21 0.36 4.10 -8.96
C HIS A 21 1.66 3.30 -8.98
N ARG A 22 2.76 3.99 -8.69
CA ARG A 22 4.12 3.44 -8.57
C ARG A 22 4.62 3.54 -7.14
N PHE A 23 5.75 2.95 -6.87
CA PHE A 23 6.41 2.98 -5.57
C PHE A 23 7.87 3.45 -5.69
N GLY A 24 8.41 3.95 -4.58
CA GLY A 24 9.80 4.36 -4.44
C GLY A 24 10.58 3.47 -3.49
N THR A 25 11.86 3.77 -3.31
CA THR A 25 12.77 3.07 -2.39
C THR A 25 12.39 3.25 -0.92
N ASP A 26 11.68 4.32 -0.58
CA ASP A 26 11.14 4.61 0.75
C ASP A 26 10.21 3.52 1.27
N ALA A 27 9.43 2.88 0.39
CA ALA A 27 8.58 1.75 0.76
C ALA A 27 9.39 0.54 1.27
N PHE A 28 10.56 0.28 0.68
CA PHE A 28 11.45 -0.79 1.13
C PHE A 28 12.07 -0.47 2.49
N LEU A 29 12.49 0.77 2.69
CA LEU A 29 13.04 1.24 3.97
C LEU A 29 11.99 1.18 5.08
N LEU A 30 10.74 1.56 4.78
CA LEU A 30 9.65 1.50 5.73
C LEU A 30 9.32 0.06 6.15
N ALA A 31 9.22 -0.85 5.19
CA ALA A 31 8.95 -2.26 5.46
C ALA A 31 10.08 -2.92 6.29
N ASP A 32 11.33 -2.59 5.98
CA ASP A 32 12.49 -3.07 6.72
C ASP A 32 12.55 -2.49 8.13
N PHE A 33 12.30 -1.20 8.29
CA PHE A 33 12.24 -0.54 9.59
C PHE A 33 11.12 -1.08 10.50
N ALA A 34 9.95 -1.35 9.93
CA ALA A 34 8.79 -1.87 10.69
C ALA A 34 9.04 -3.26 11.24
N ASP A 35 9.79 -4.07 10.52
CA ASP A 35 10.30 -5.40 10.94
C ASP A 35 9.28 -6.27 11.70
N PRO A 36 8.10 -6.56 11.12
CA PRO A 36 7.04 -7.24 11.84
C PRO A 36 7.40 -8.69 12.18
N ALA A 37 7.12 -9.10 13.41
CA ALA A 37 7.25 -10.49 13.83
C ALA A 37 6.09 -11.36 13.28
N PRO A 38 6.26 -12.70 13.20
CA PRO A 38 5.24 -13.60 12.63
C PRO A 38 3.88 -13.62 13.35
N HIS A 39 3.81 -13.13 14.56
CA HIS A 39 2.56 -13.04 15.33
C HIS A 39 1.88 -11.67 15.23
N HIS A 40 2.55 -10.67 14.64
CA HIS A 40 2.01 -9.32 14.53
C HIS A 40 0.91 -9.23 13.48
N ARG A 41 -0.07 -8.38 13.78
CA ARG A 41 -1.07 -7.86 12.85
C ARG A 41 -0.67 -6.44 12.47
N VAL A 42 -0.56 -6.20 11.17
CA VAL A 42 -0.04 -4.94 10.63
C VAL A 42 -1.14 -4.20 9.90
N CYS A 43 -1.16 -2.87 10.03
CA CYS A 43 -1.97 -2.00 9.20
C CYS A 43 -1.06 -1.03 8.45
N ASP A 44 -1.13 -1.03 7.13
CA ASP A 44 -0.42 -0.08 6.28
C ASP A 44 -1.41 0.94 5.71
N LEU A 45 -1.31 2.18 6.18
CA LEU A 45 -2.18 3.28 5.77
C LEU A 45 -1.62 3.94 4.51
N CYS A 46 -2.48 4.39 3.61
CA CYS A 46 -2.11 4.95 2.31
C CYS A 46 -1.23 3.97 1.52
N THR A 47 -1.67 2.72 1.46
CA THR A 47 -0.85 1.59 0.98
C THR A 47 -0.56 1.63 -0.53
N GLY A 48 -1.33 2.43 -1.29
CA GLY A 48 -1.22 2.49 -2.75
C GLY A 48 -1.47 1.13 -3.39
N CYS A 49 -0.58 0.71 -4.28
CA CYS A 49 -0.62 -0.62 -4.91
C CYS A 49 -0.18 -1.78 -3.99
N GLY A 50 0.01 -1.52 -2.69
CA GLY A 50 0.32 -2.55 -1.69
C GLY A 50 1.79 -2.94 -1.57
N ILE A 51 2.70 -2.09 -1.97
CA ILE A 51 4.14 -2.40 -1.98
C ILE A 51 4.68 -2.75 -0.60
N VAL A 52 4.34 -1.99 0.46
CA VAL A 52 4.82 -2.25 1.82
C VAL A 52 4.32 -3.60 2.35
N PRO A 53 3.03 -3.92 2.31
CA PRO A 53 2.53 -5.26 2.63
C PRO A 53 3.21 -6.39 1.86
N LEU A 54 3.41 -6.23 0.57
CA LEU A 54 4.04 -7.26 -0.27
C LEU A 54 5.50 -7.49 0.10
N ILE A 55 6.26 -6.43 0.39
CA ILE A 55 7.65 -6.54 0.86
C ILE A 55 7.71 -7.28 2.20
N MET A 56 6.82 -6.95 3.15
CA MET A 56 6.74 -7.63 4.44
C MET A 56 6.43 -9.13 4.31
N CYS A 57 5.69 -9.52 3.26
CA CYS A 57 5.33 -10.92 2.98
C CYS A 57 6.34 -11.67 2.10
N ARG A 58 7.37 -11.02 1.60
CA ARG A 58 8.36 -11.59 0.66
C ARG A 58 9.13 -12.79 1.17
N ASN A 59 9.18 -12.97 2.49
CA ASN A 59 9.76 -14.14 3.17
C ASN A 59 11.18 -14.51 2.73
N ILE A 60 12.03 -13.51 2.47
CA ILE A 60 13.42 -13.72 2.05
C ILE A 60 14.30 -14.19 3.21
N SER A 61 14.12 -13.62 4.39
CA SER A 61 14.97 -13.87 5.56
C SER A 61 14.20 -14.23 6.84
N LYS A 62 12.92 -13.99 6.88
CA LYS A 62 12.07 -14.28 8.05
C LYS A 62 10.63 -14.59 7.63
N LYS A 63 9.89 -15.22 8.55
CA LYS A 63 8.47 -15.51 8.32
C LYS A 63 7.66 -14.23 8.23
N PRO A 64 6.69 -14.15 7.32
CA PRO A 64 5.81 -12.99 7.20
C PRO A 64 4.94 -12.80 8.44
N PRO A 65 4.42 -11.58 8.68
CA PRO A 65 3.49 -11.30 9.77
C PRO A 65 2.21 -12.12 9.64
N LYS A 66 1.46 -12.22 10.73
CA LYS A 66 0.23 -13.00 10.80
C LYS A 66 -0.82 -12.51 9.81
N GLU A 67 -1.02 -11.21 9.74
CA GLU A 67 -2.01 -10.56 8.92
C GLU A 67 -1.62 -9.11 8.62
N ILE A 68 -1.92 -8.64 7.42
CA ILE A 68 -1.70 -7.24 7.02
C ILE A 68 -2.96 -6.69 6.37
N TYR A 69 -3.43 -5.55 6.86
CA TYR A 69 -4.42 -4.71 6.20
C TYR A 69 -3.70 -3.58 5.47
N GLY A 70 -3.98 -3.42 4.21
CA GLY A 70 -3.53 -2.26 3.43
C GLY A 70 -4.72 -1.38 3.10
N ILE A 71 -4.72 -0.16 3.61
CA ILE A 71 -5.82 0.78 3.49
C ILE A 71 -5.51 1.81 2.42
N GLU A 72 -6.40 1.93 1.45
CA GLU A 72 -6.26 2.86 0.35
C GLU A 72 -7.62 3.44 -0.05
N ILE A 73 -7.64 4.73 -0.40
CA ILE A 73 -8.84 5.44 -0.82
C ILE A 73 -9.08 5.38 -2.33
N MET A 74 -8.06 5.10 -3.12
CA MET A 74 -8.11 5.08 -4.58
C MET A 74 -8.48 3.68 -5.09
N PRO A 75 -9.65 3.53 -5.75
CA PRO A 75 -10.12 2.22 -6.22
C PRO A 75 -9.13 1.52 -7.16
N GLU A 76 -8.51 2.26 -8.07
CA GLU A 76 -7.57 1.74 -9.05
C GLU A 76 -6.32 1.13 -8.39
N ALA A 77 -5.81 1.79 -7.35
CA ALA A 77 -4.67 1.28 -6.58
C ALA A 77 -5.04 0.01 -5.81
N VAL A 78 -6.24 -0.03 -5.22
CA VAL A 78 -6.74 -1.22 -4.52
C VAL A 78 -6.91 -2.40 -5.47
N GLU A 79 -7.37 -2.19 -6.70
CA GLU A 79 -7.48 -3.26 -7.69
C GLU A 79 -6.11 -3.83 -8.09
N LEU A 80 -5.08 -2.99 -8.28
CA LEU A 80 -3.70 -3.42 -8.50
C LEU A 80 -3.17 -4.22 -7.32
N PHE A 81 -3.47 -3.76 -6.10
CA PHE A 81 -3.10 -4.45 -4.87
C PHE A 81 -3.79 -5.81 -4.76
N ARG A 82 -5.09 -5.90 -4.99
CA ARG A 82 -5.84 -7.16 -5.01
C ARG A 82 -5.26 -8.17 -6.00
N LYS A 83 -4.92 -7.70 -7.20
CA LYS A 83 -4.30 -8.52 -8.23
C LYS A 83 -2.94 -9.05 -7.77
N SER A 84 -2.11 -8.21 -7.17
CA SER A 84 -0.82 -8.61 -6.60
C SER A 84 -0.98 -9.66 -5.49
N VAL A 85 -1.93 -9.46 -4.60
CA VAL A 85 -2.22 -10.39 -3.50
C VAL A 85 -2.64 -11.77 -4.04
N ALA A 86 -3.54 -11.79 -5.03
CA ALA A 86 -4.00 -13.04 -5.65
C ALA A 86 -2.88 -13.77 -6.38
N GLU A 87 -2.06 -13.05 -7.15
CA GLU A 87 -0.94 -13.63 -7.92
C GLU A 87 0.14 -14.26 -7.04
N ASN A 88 0.29 -13.78 -5.80
CA ASN A 88 1.29 -14.28 -4.84
C ASN A 88 0.69 -15.25 -3.80
N ASP A 89 -0.55 -15.70 -3.97
CA ASP A 89 -1.24 -16.59 -3.02
C ASP A 89 -1.29 -16.04 -1.58
N LEU A 90 -1.45 -14.72 -1.43
CA LEU A 90 -1.43 -14.03 -0.13
C LEU A 90 -2.82 -13.68 0.41
N SER A 91 -3.90 -14.13 -0.23
CA SER A 91 -5.29 -13.72 0.10
C SER A 91 -5.72 -14.06 1.52
N ASP A 92 -5.15 -15.10 2.11
CA ASP A 92 -5.44 -15.49 3.51
C ASP A 92 -4.78 -14.54 4.53
N ARG A 93 -3.75 -13.83 4.13
CA ARG A 93 -2.88 -13.04 5.01
C ARG A 93 -3.00 -11.54 4.76
N VAL A 94 -3.07 -11.12 3.51
CA VAL A 94 -3.06 -9.71 3.11
C VAL A 94 -4.46 -9.29 2.68
N LYS A 95 -4.96 -8.21 3.28
CA LYS A 95 -6.31 -7.67 3.10
C LYS A 95 -6.26 -6.27 2.47
N PRO A 96 -6.43 -6.14 1.15
CA PRO A 96 -6.62 -4.85 0.51
C PRO A 96 -7.99 -4.27 0.85
N VAL A 97 -8.02 -3.08 1.45
CA VAL A 97 -9.24 -2.42 1.91
C VAL A 97 -9.39 -1.06 1.22
N LEU A 98 -10.47 -0.90 0.46
CA LEU A 98 -10.86 0.39 -0.09
C LEU A 98 -11.60 1.18 0.99
N CYS A 99 -10.96 2.20 1.54
CA CYS A 99 -11.51 2.92 2.68
C CYS A 99 -10.97 4.35 2.76
N ASP A 100 -11.83 5.31 3.08
CA ASP A 100 -11.43 6.64 3.50
C ASP A 100 -11.07 6.60 5.00
N LEU A 101 -9.86 7.02 5.34
CA LEU A 101 -9.39 7.07 6.74
C LEU A 101 -10.20 8.05 7.62
N LYS A 102 -10.96 8.96 7.01
CA LYS A 102 -11.89 9.86 7.73
C LYS A 102 -13.15 9.13 8.21
N ASP A 103 -13.47 8.00 7.61
CA ASP A 103 -14.62 7.16 7.96
C ASP A 103 -14.23 5.66 7.89
N PRO A 104 -13.40 5.17 8.81
CA PRO A 104 -12.78 3.86 8.74
C PRO A 104 -13.70 2.73 9.27
N GLU A 105 -14.94 2.61 8.76
CA GLU A 105 -15.90 1.59 9.22
C GLU A 105 -15.40 0.15 9.00
N ASP A 106 -14.68 -0.09 7.91
CA ASP A 106 -14.18 -1.43 7.53
C ASP A 106 -12.82 -1.78 8.15
N VAL A 107 -12.25 -0.90 8.98
CA VAL A 107 -10.95 -1.10 9.62
C VAL A 107 -11.14 -1.47 11.09
N PRO A 108 -10.67 -2.65 11.52
CA PRO A 108 -10.79 -3.06 12.93
C PRO A 108 -10.09 -2.08 13.87
N ARG A 109 -10.75 -1.74 14.97
CA ARG A 109 -10.19 -0.89 16.03
C ARG A 109 -9.45 -1.72 17.08
N GLU A 110 -8.40 -1.15 17.67
CA GLU A 110 -7.63 -1.79 18.75
C GLU A 110 -7.16 -3.21 18.40
N TYR A 111 -6.80 -3.42 17.12
CA TYR A 111 -6.55 -4.75 16.56
C TYR A 111 -5.11 -4.95 16.11
N PHE A 112 -4.43 -3.89 15.70
CA PHE A 112 -3.10 -3.95 15.08
C PHE A 112 -1.99 -3.75 16.09
N ASP A 113 -0.90 -4.52 15.91
CA ASP A 113 0.32 -4.42 16.72
C ASP A 113 1.29 -3.38 16.13
N ILE A 114 1.26 -3.21 14.80
CA ILE A 114 2.10 -2.26 14.05
C ILE A 114 1.22 -1.52 13.06
N VAL A 115 1.44 -0.21 12.96
CA VAL A 115 0.86 0.63 11.93
C VAL A 115 1.99 1.31 11.17
N THR A 116 1.98 1.19 9.85
CA THR A 116 2.87 1.90 8.95
C THR A 116 2.10 2.91 8.12
N VAL A 117 2.76 3.96 7.70
CA VAL A 117 2.18 4.95 6.81
C VAL A 117 3.25 5.59 5.95
N ASN A 118 3.00 5.62 4.65
CA ASN A 118 3.81 6.35 3.67
C ASN A 118 2.88 7.34 2.94
N PRO A 119 2.51 8.46 3.58
CA PRO A 119 1.49 9.38 3.07
C PRO A 119 2.03 10.20 1.90
N PRO A 120 1.15 10.87 1.12
CA PRO A 120 1.59 11.84 0.14
C PRO A 120 2.37 12.98 0.82
N TYR A 121 3.58 13.29 0.30
CA TYR A 121 4.51 14.22 0.96
C TYR A 121 4.30 15.69 0.60
N TRP A 122 3.64 15.97 -0.51
CA TRP A 122 3.59 17.32 -1.05
C TRP A 122 2.26 17.99 -0.70
N LYS A 123 2.36 19.16 -0.10
CA LYS A 123 1.18 19.97 0.22
C LYS A 123 0.41 20.32 -1.06
N LYS A 124 -0.90 20.40 -0.93
CA LYS A 124 -1.77 20.84 -2.00
C LYS A 124 -1.29 22.19 -2.58
N GLY A 125 -1.09 22.24 -3.89
CA GLY A 125 -0.58 23.45 -4.57
C GLY A 125 0.93 23.63 -4.54
N SER A 126 1.71 22.71 -3.95
CA SER A 126 3.17 22.69 -4.03
C SER A 126 3.61 21.71 -5.12
N GLY A 127 4.30 22.17 -6.16
CA GLY A 127 4.80 21.34 -7.25
C GLY A 127 4.09 21.54 -8.60
N GLU A 128 4.57 20.86 -9.63
CA GLU A 128 4.04 21.00 -10.98
C GLU A 128 2.63 20.38 -11.11
N GLU A 129 1.66 21.19 -11.51
CA GLU A 129 0.27 20.79 -11.79
C GLU A 129 0.10 19.89 -13.03
N ARG A 130 1.19 19.31 -13.54
CA ARG A 130 1.20 18.46 -14.74
C ARG A 130 0.97 16.97 -14.47
N LEU A 131 0.68 16.61 -13.24
CA LEU A 131 0.39 15.23 -12.86
C LEU A 131 -1.09 14.91 -13.15
N SER A 132 -1.40 13.66 -13.49
CA SER A 132 -2.78 13.18 -13.50
C SER A 132 -3.42 13.36 -12.12
N GLU A 133 -4.76 13.40 -12.04
CA GLU A 133 -5.47 13.49 -10.76
C GLU A 133 -5.03 12.38 -9.78
N ALA A 134 -4.80 11.18 -10.29
CA ALA A 134 -4.33 10.06 -9.48
C ALA A 134 -2.91 10.26 -8.96
N GLN A 135 -1.98 10.75 -9.80
CA GLN A 135 -0.62 11.07 -9.38
C GLN A 135 -0.59 12.24 -8.40
N ALA A 136 -1.43 13.25 -8.61
CA ALA A 136 -1.57 14.37 -7.70
C ALA A 136 -2.11 13.91 -6.33
N ALA A 137 -3.12 13.07 -6.30
CA ALA A 137 -3.68 12.49 -5.08
C ALA A 137 -2.67 11.61 -4.33
N ALA A 138 -1.85 10.84 -5.06
CA ALA A 138 -0.82 9.97 -4.48
C ALA A 138 0.40 10.73 -3.92
N ARG A 139 0.67 11.96 -4.37
CA ARG A 139 1.85 12.75 -3.98
C ARG A 139 1.53 13.99 -3.15
N HIS A 140 0.31 14.49 -3.22
CA HIS A 140 -0.13 15.69 -2.54
C HIS A 140 -1.21 15.38 -1.50
N GLU A 141 -1.31 16.19 -0.48
CA GLU A 141 -2.34 16.11 0.57
C GLU A 141 -3.75 16.53 0.04
N ILE A 142 -4.15 16.01 -1.15
CA ILE A 142 -5.44 16.35 -1.76
C ILE A 142 -6.58 15.60 -1.09
N LEU A 143 -6.36 14.30 -0.84
CA LEU A 143 -7.34 13.39 -0.25
C LEU A 143 -7.05 13.07 1.22
N CYS A 144 -5.81 13.30 1.68
CA CYS A 144 -5.37 13.03 3.03
C CYS A 144 -4.49 14.16 3.57
N ASN A 145 -4.69 14.56 4.80
CA ASN A 145 -3.84 15.48 5.56
C ASN A 145 -3.67 14.95 6.99
N ILE A 146 -2.78 15.59 7.75
CA ILE A 146 -2.44 15.16 9.13
C ILE A 146 -3.29 15.91 10.18
N ASP A 147 -4.14 16.85 9.78
CA ASP A 147 -4.99 17.65 10.66
C ASP A 147 -6.20 16.88 11.20
#